data_da66416f8fdd62afcbb6b117952b3b65
#
_entry.id   da66416f8fdd62afcbb6b117952b3b65
#
_cell.length_a   1.000
_cell.length_b   1.000
_cell.length_c   1.000
_cell.angle_alpha   90.00
_cell.angle_beta   90.00
_cell.angle_gamma   90.00
#
_symmetry.space_group_name_H-M   'P 1'
#
loop_
_entity.id
_entity.type
_entity.pdbx_description
1 polymer ?
#
loop_
_entity_poly.entity_id
_entity_poly.type
_entity_poly.pdbx_seq_one_letter_code
_entity_poly.pdbx_strand_id
1 'polypeptide(L)'
;MNYNITQNGAGFIVNKPNNDIGLYSSGIETCSVYVFYGHQGILLIHDTGQTKIESIVDLVKRCGTIQSAYYALNPTYAHIAEYKLKFLEHRQRRAKIKGAIGLQEGIKALNVAQGSILVRYDKIITSFLPNSHLDLKNGPNHDQREMINMLNDCFMGNKHQSIPIDLQFDADGFTVLPKLLKTKAEMQQIAMLKEAKHHNLGYLKLLTSAENLGVLV
;
A
#
# COMPACT_ATOMS: atom_id res chain seq x y z
N MET A 1 13.40 12.37 -8.13
CA MET A 1 12.09 12.57 -7.45
C MET A 1 11.52 11.22 -7.05
N ASN A 2 10.96 11.07 -5.83
CA ASN A 2 10.42 9.79 -5.37
C ASN A 2 8.95 9.97 -4.94
N TYR A 3 8.10 9.02 -5.30
CA TYR A 3 6.70 9.00 -4.88
C TYR A 3 6.53 8.22 -3.60
N ASN A 4 5.86 8.81 -2.63
CA ASN A 4 5.52 8.17 -1.37
C ASN A 4 4.27 7.31 -1.57
N ILE A 5 4.41 6.01 -1.38
CA ILE A 5 3.34 5.02 -1.50
C ILE A 5 2.92 4.60 -0.09
N THR A 6 1.78 5.09 0.32
CA THR A 6 1.20 4.80 1.63
C THR A 6 0.47 3.46 1.68
N GLN A 7 0.02 3.05 2.84
CA GLN A 7 -0.74 1.82 3.07
C GLN A 7 -1.94 1.71 2.11
N ASN A 8 -2.15 0.52 1.58
CA ASN A 8 -3.17 0.21 0.57
C ASN A 8 -3.09 1.08 -0.69
N GLY A 9 -1.94 1.71 -0.90
CA GLY A 9 -1.60 2.45 -2.10
C GLY A 9 -0.75 1.64 -3.06
N ALA A 10 -0.61 2.15 -4.27
CA ALA A 10 0.26 1.59 -5.29
C ALA A 10 0.87 2.69 -6.14
N GLY A 11 2.04 2.42 -6.68
CA GLY A 11 2.71 3.29 -7.63
C GLY A 11 3.27 2.48 -8.80
N PHE A 12 3.29 3.08 -9.96
CA PHE A 12 3.81 2.47 -11.17
C PHE A 12 4.79 3.42 -11.87
N ILE A 13 5.92 2.90 -12.29
CA ILE A 13 6.93 3.62 -13.06
C ILE A 13 7.08 2.93 -14.41
N VAL A 14 6.96 3.70 -15.48
CA VAL A 14 7.22 3.20 -16.84
C VAL A 14 8.71 2.86 -16.99
N ASN A 15 8.98 1.76 -17.66
CA ASN A 15 10.33 1.27 -17.91
C ASN A 15 11.01 2.13 -18.99
N LYS A 16 11.64 3.22 -18.59
CA LYS A 16 12.39 4.11 -19.48
C LYS A 16 13.84 4.20 -18.99
N PRO A 17 14.84 4.07 -19.87
CA PRO A 17 16.22 4.35 -19.52
C PRO A 17 16.38 5.74 -18.91
N ASN A 18 17.23 5.87 -17.90
CA ASN A 18 17.51 7.13 -17.19
C ASN A 18 16.30 7.73 -16.44
N ASN A 19 15.35 6.91 -16.06
CA ASN A 19 14.24 7.37 -15.22
C ASN A 19 14.69 7.50 -13.77
N ASP A 20 14.83 8.74 -13.29
CA ASP A 20 15.22 9.05 -11.90
C ASP A 20 14.05 8.94 -10.89
N ILE A 21 12.90 8.50 -11.35
CA ILE A 21 11.73 8.36 -10.50
C ILE A 21 11.88 7.12 -9.63
N GLY A 22 11.57 7.27 -8.34
CA GLY A 22 11.52 6.18 -7.37
C GLY A 22 10.14 6.03 -6.77
N LEU A 23 9.85 4.80 -6.32
CA LEU A 23 8.69 4.48 -5.49
C LEU A 23 9.20 4.16 -4.09
N TYR A 24 8.78 4.94 -3.12
CA TYR A 24 9.17 4.79 -1.71
C TYR A 24 7.99 4.34 -0.88
N SER A 25 8.24 3.45 0.06
CA SER A 25 7.24 3.09 1.08
C SER A 25 7.91 2.88 2.42
N SER A 26 7.24 3.28 3.49
CA SER A 26 7.71 3.16 4.86
C SER A 26 6.60 2.65 5.79
N GLY A 27 6.92 2.48 7.07
CA GLY A 27 5.97 1.93 8.03
C GLY A 27 5.67 0.44 7.78
N ILE A 28 6.64 -0.29 7.21
CA ILE A 28 6.49 -1.71 6.93
C ILE A 28 6.79 -2.48 8.22
N GLU A 29 5.75 -2.74 8.98
CA GLU A 29 5.81 -3.52 10.21
C GLU A 29 5.27 -4.94 9.99
N THR A 30 3.96 -5.05 9.89
CA THR A 30 3.25 -6.31 9.64
C THR A 30 2.66 -6.41 8.23
N CYS A 31 2.69 -5.32 7.47
CA CYS A 31 2.21 -5.25 6.09
C CYS A 31 3.15 -5.98 5.12
N SER A 32 2.64 -6.30 3.94
CA SER A 32 3.47 -6.77 2.81
C SER A 32 3.55 -5.70 1.74
N VAL A 33 4.77 -5.37 1.32
CA VAL A 33 4.96 -4.51 0.15
C VAL A 33 5.40 -5.40 -1.02
N TYR A 34 4.61 -5.39 -2.09
CA TYR A 34 4.90 -6.13 -3.30
C TYR A 34 5.62 -5.24 -4.31
N VAL A 35 6.61 -5.80 -4.98
CA VAL A 35 7.32 -5.15 -6.09
C VAL A 35 7.32 -6.10 -7.28
N PHE A 36 6.82 -5.62 -8.42
CA PHE A 36 6.81 -6.37 -9.67
C PHE A 36 7.61 -5.60 -10.71
N TYR A 37 8.67 -6.22 -11.21
CA TYR A 37 9.40 -5.75 -12.37
C TYR A 37 8.86 -6.44 -13.61
N GLY A 38 8.34 -5.67 -14.52
CA GLY A 38 7.85 -6.17 -15.80
C GLY A 38 8.48 -5.45 -16.97
N HIS A 39 8.19 -5.94 -18.17
CA HIS A 39 8.71 -5.38 -19.40
C HIS A 39 8.26 -3.92 -19.63
N GLN A 40 7.06 -3.56 -19.20
CA GLN A 40 6.48 -2.23 -19.40
C GLN A 40 6.76 -1.27 -18.24
N GLY A 41 7.03 -1.80 -17.05
CA GLY A 41 7.27 -0.95 -15.89
C GLY A 41 7.43 -1.70 -14.58
N ILE A 42 7.57 -0.91 -13.53
CA ILE A 42 7.76 -1.36 -12.17
C ILE A 42 6.57 -0.91 -11.34
N LEU A 43 5.99 -1.85 -10.61
CA LEU A 43 4.85 -1.62 -9.72
C LEU A 43 5.27 -1.88 -8.29
N LEU A 44 4.94 -0.97 -7.38
CA LEU A 44 5.03 -1.16 -5.94
C LEU A 44 3.64 -1.03 -5.33
N ILE A 45 3.26 -1.99 -4.47
CA ILE A 45 1.98 -1.99 -3.76
C ILE A 45 2.26 -2.18 -2.26
N HIS A 46 1.76 -1.29 -1.41
CA HIS A 46 1.80 -1.44 0.03
C HIS A 46 0.47 -2.04 0.52
N ASP A 47 0.46 -3.34 0.74
CA ASP A 47 -0.74 -4.10 1.08
C ASP A 47 -0.79 -4.43 2.58
N THR A 48 -1.79 -3.91 3.27
CA THR A 48 -2.08 -4.26 4.68
C THR A 48 -2.81 -5.60 4.83
N GLY A 49 -3.13 -6.27 3.72
CA GLY A 49 -4.00 -7.44 3.64
C GLY A 49 -5.45 -7.09 3.25
N GLN A 50 -5.77 -5.80 3.15
CA GLN A 50 -7.13 -5.32 2.85
C GLN A 50 -7.37 -5.08 1.35
N THR A 51 -6.32 -4.96 0.55
CA THR A 51 -6.45 -4.71 -0.89
C THR A 51 -7.09 -5.91 -1.59
N LYS A 52 -8.05 -5.69 -2.48
CA LYS A 52 -8.63 -6.78 -3.28
C LYS A 52 -7.56 -7.43 -4.16
N ILE A 53 -7.52 -8.75 -4.16
CA ILE A 53 -6.55 -9.52 -4.97
C ILE A 53 -6.75 -9.23 -6.45
N GLU A 54 -8.00 -9.12 -6.91
CA GLU A 54 -8.34 -8.78 -8.29
C GLU A 54 -7.74 -7.43 -8.70
N SER A 55 -7.80 -6.44 -7.81
CA SER A 55 -7.17 -5.13 -8.04
C SER A 55 -5.65 -5.25 -8.16
N ILE A 56 -5.01 -6.03 -7.30
CA ILE A 56 -3.56 -6.30 -7.41
C ILE A 56 -3.25 -6.95 -8.76
N VAL A 57 -4.02 -7.96 -9.17
CA VAL A 57 -3.84 -8.66 -10.44
C VAL A 57 -3.97 -7.70 -11.63
N ASP A 58 -4.96 -6.82 -11.62
CA ASP A 58 -5.18 -5.84 -12.69
C ASP A 58 -4.04 -4.82 -12.78
N LEU A 59 -3.47 -4.45 -11.64
CA LEU A 59 -2.28 -3.60 -11.61
C LEU A 59 -1.05 -4.30 -12.18
N VAL A 60 -0.83 -5.56 -11.78
CA VAL A 60 0.31 -6.35 -12.25
C VAL A 60 0.27 -6.53 -13.77
N LYS A 61 -0.91 -6.68 -14.38
CA LYS A 61 -1.07 -6.76 -15.84
C LYS A 61 -0.46 -5.55 -16.57
N ARG A 62 -0.44 -4.38 -15.92
CA ARG A 62 0.15 -3.15 -16.50
C ARG A 62 1.68 -3.19 -16.59
N CYS A 63 2.31 -4.06 -15.81
CA CYS A 63 3.75 -4.31 -15.93
C CYS A 63 4.12 -5.08 -17.19
N GLY A 64 3.14 -5.66 -17.92
CA GLY A 64 3.38 -6.58 -19.02
C GLY A 64 3.91 -7.93 -18.51
N THR A 65 4.81 -8.55 -19.27
CA THR A 65 5.45 -9.80 -18.84
C THR A 65 6.33 -9.54 -17.62
N ILE A 66 6.06 -10.26 -16.52
CA ILE A 66 6.81 -10.12 -15.28
C ILE A 66 8.16 -10.82 -15.41
N GLN A 67 9.21 -10.08 -15.12
CA GLN A 67 10.60 -10.54 -15.11
C GLN A 67 11.04 -10.99 -13.73
N SER A 68 10.61 -10.25 -12.70
CA SER A 68 10.88 -10.60 -11.31
C SER A 68 9.82 -10.03 -10.38
N ALA A 69 9.57 -10.73 -9.29
CA ALA A 69 8.60 -10.32 -8.28
C ALA A 69 9.19 -10.48 -6.87
N TYR A 70 8.93 -9.50 -6.04
CA TYR A 70 9.41 -9.46 -4.68
C TYR A 70 8.29 -9.12 -3.72
N TYR A 71 8.44 -9.56 -2.47
CA TYR A 71 7.66 -9.04 -1.35
C TYR A 71 8.61 -8.63 -0.23
N ALA A 72 8.40 -7.43 0.29
CA ALA A 72 9.11 -6.94 1.45
C ALA A 72 8.28 -7.20 2.70
N LEU A 73 8.93 -7.66 3.75
CA LEU A 73 8.37 -7.77 5.09
C LEU A 73 9.44 -7.47 6.12
N ASN A 74 9.00 -7.01 7.28
CA ASN A 74 9.90 -6.72 8.38
C ASN A 74 10.07 -7.96 9.26
N PRO A 75 11.25 -8.59 9.28
CA PRO A 75 11.49 -9.81 10.05
C PRO A 75 11.46 -9.56 11.56
N THR A 76 11.70 -8.33 12.02
CA THR A 76 11.64 -7.98 13.44
C THR A 76 10.28 -8.28 14.03
N TYR A 77 9.21 -8.01 13.28
CA TYR A 77 7.84 -8.27 13.71
C TYR A 77 7.40 -9.73 13.52
N ALA A 78 8.04 -10.46 12.59
CA ALA A 78 7.69 -11.86 12.30
C ALA A 78 7.91 -12.81 13.48
N HIS A 79 8.77 -12.45 14.43
CA HIS A 79 9.04 -13.25 15.62
C HIS A 79 8.10 -12.96 16.79
N ILE A 80 7.32 -11.89 16.71
CA ILE A 80 6.38 -11.49 17.76
C ILE A 80 5.14 -12.39 17.70
N ALA A 81 4.82 -13.03 18.81
CA ALA A 81 3.78 -14.07 18.86
C ALA A 81 2.40 -13.57 18.41
N GLU A 82 2.03 -12.33 18.78
CA GLU A 82 0.75 -11.72 18.44
C GLU A 82 0.55 -11.48 16.94
N TYR A 83 1.65 -11.36 16.17
CA TYR A 83 1.59 -11.12 14.73
C TYR A 83 1.70 -12.39 13.88
N LYS A 84 1.90 -13.55 14.49
CA LYS A 84 2.06 -14.84 13.75
C LYS A 84 0.90 -15.13 12.80
N LEU A 85 -0.34 -14.87 13.26
CA LEU A 85 -1.54 -15.10 12.44
C LEU A 85 -1.53 -14.17 11.22
N LYS A 86 -1.20 -12.89 11.41
CA LYS A 86 -1.13 -11.90 10.32
C LYS A 86 -0.09 -12.27 9.26
N PHE A 87 1.08 -12.75 9.69
CA PHE A 87 2.10 -13.23 8.74
C PHE A 87 1.66 -14.49 7.99
N LEU A 88 0.91 -15.40 8.64
CA LEU A 88 0.33 -16.56 7.98
C LEU A 88 -0.70 -16.14 6.92
N GLU A 89 -1.58 -15.21 7.23
CA GLU A 89 -2.55 -14.63 6.30
C GLU A 89 -1.85 -14.00 5.09
N HIS A 90 -0.81 -13.19 5.31
CA HIS A 90 0.00 -12.63 4.23
C HIS A 90 0.67 -13.70 3.37
N ARG A 91 1.14 -14.81 3.96
CA ARG A 91 1.69 -15.95 3.22
C ARG A 91 0.64 -16.60 2.31
N GLN A 92 -0.57 -16.85 2.83
CA GLN A 92 -1.68 -17.40 2.06
C GLN A 92 -2.11 -16.45 0.94
N ARG A 93 -2.15 -15.16 1.24
CA ARG A 93 -2.47 -14.11 0.30
C ARG A 93 -1.47 -14.03 -0.85
N ARG A 94 -0.16 -14.10 -0.57
CA ARG A 94 0.89 -14.17 -1.61
C ARG A 94 0.71 -15.37 -2.53
N ALA A 95 0.36 -16.53 -1.99
CA ALA A 95 0.10 -17.73 -2.80
C ALA A 95 -1.09 -17.51 -3.75
N LYS A 96 -2.17 -16.87 -3.29
CA LYS A 96 -3.33 -16.52 -4.12
C LYS A 96 -2.95 -15.52 -5.22
N ILE A 97 -2.20 -14.46 -4.88
CA ILE A 97 -1.73 -13.46 -5.85
C ILE A 97 -0.86 -14.15 -6.89
N LYS A 98 0.13 -14.95 -6.48
CA LYS A 98 1.00 -15.70 -7.39
C LYS A 98 0.19 -16.54 -8.37
N GLY A 99 -0.78 -17.30 -7.88
CA GLY A 99 -1.64 -18.14 -8.71
C GLY A 99 -2.48 -17.32 -9.70
N ALA A 100 -3.07 -16.22 -9.23
CA ALA A 100 -3.94 -15.37 -10.03
C ALA A 100 -3.21 -14.63 -11.17
N ILE A 101 -1.93 -14.28 -10.98
CA ILE A 101 -1.09 -13.67 -12.03
C ILE A 101 -0.36 -14.70 -12.90
N GLY A 102 -0.47 -15.99 -12.59
CA GLY A 102 0.19 -17.06 -13.36
C GLY A 102 1.71 -17.06 -13.26
N LEU A 103 2.28 -16.56 -12.16
CA LEU A 103 3.73 -16.44 -12.01
C LEU A 103 4.35 -17.83 -11.81
N GLN A 104 5.23 -18.25 -12.71
CA GLN A 104 5.92 -19.55 -12.63
C GLN A 104 6.93 -19.55 -11.50
N GLU A 105 7.76 -18.50 -11.43
CA GLU A 105 8.71 -18.32 -10.33
C GLU A 105 8.03 -17.86 -9.04
N GLY A 106 8.73 -18.04 -7.91
CA GLY A 106 8.26 -17.52 -6.63
C GLY A 106 8.37 -16.01 -6.52
N ILE A 107 7.52 -15.40 -5.70
CA ILE A 107 7.72 -14.03 -5.24
C ILE A 107 8.84 -14.06 -4.19
N LYS A 108 9.99 -13.44 -4.46
CA LYS A 108 11.20 -13.50 -3.62
C LYS A 108 11.06 -12.59 -2.39
N ALA A 109 11.58 -13.05 -1.25
CA ALA A 109 11.54 -12.24 -0.04
C ALA A 109 12.61 -11.14 -0.06
N LEU A 110 12.23 -9.94 0.41
CA LEU A 110 13.13 -8.84 0.72
C LEU A 110 13.04 -8.53 2.22
N ASN A 111 14.18 -8.50 2.87
CA ASN A 111 14.27 -8.13 4.28
C ASN A 111 14.30 -6.61 4.40
N VAL A 112 13.32 -6.04 5.11
CA VAL A 112 13.22 -4.59 5.38
C VAL A 112 13.22 -4.33 6.88
N ALA A 113 14.24 -4.77 7.58
CA ALA A 113 14.35 -4.64 9.04
C ALA A 113 14.16 -3.19 9.54
N GLN A 114 14.45 -2.21 8.70
CA GLN A 114 14.24 -0.78 9.00
C GLN A 114 12.85 -0.26 8.59
N GLY A 115 11.98 -1.15 8.10
CA GLY A 115 10.60 -0.81 7.77
C GLY A 115 10.41 0.13 6.58
N SER A 116 11.38 0.24 5.67
CA SER A 116 11.26 1.08 4.48
C SER A 116 11.92 0.45 3.25
N ILE A 117 11.43 0.84 2.07
CA ILE A 117 11.91 0.39 0.78
C ILE A 117 11.86 1.55 -0.23
N LEU A 118 12.90 1.68 -1.05
CA LEU A 118 12.92 2.53 -2.22
C LEU A 118 13.20 1.67 -3.45
N VAL A 119 12.31 1.74 -4.43
CA VAL A 119 12.40 1.00 -5.69
C VAL A 119 12.64 1.99 -6.83
N ARG A 120 13.66 1.73 -7.61
CA ARG A 120 14.00 2.46 -8.83
C ARG A 120 14.17 1.50 -10.00
N TYR A 121 14.31 2.04 -11.19
CA TYR A 121 14.49 1.25 -12.41
C TYR A 121 15.61 0.21 -12.29
N ASP A 122 16.73 0.57 -11.69
CA ASP A 122 17.97 -0.20 -11.65
C ASP A 122 18.21 -0.92 -10.31
N LYS A 123 17.44 -0.59 -9.25
CA LYS A 123 17.75 -1.08 -7.91
C LYS A 123 16.60 -1.03 -6.92
N ILE A 124 16.67 -1.92 -5.94
CA ILE A 124 15.87 -1.88 -4.72
C ILE A 124 16.78 -1.59 -3.54
N ILE A 125 16.42 -0.62 -2.72
CA ILE A 125 17.13 -0.23 -1.51
C ILE A 125 16.22 -0.53 -0.32
N THR A 126 16.67 -1.42 0.57
CA THR A 126 15.94 -1.86 1.78
C THR A 126 16.60 -1.41 3.08
N SER A 127 17.73 -0.71 2.99
CA SER A 127 18.37 -0.06 4.13
C SER A 127 17.54 1.11 4.65
N PHE A 128 17.77 1.52 5.89
CA PHE A 128 17.11 2.67 6.46
C PHE A 128 17.26 3.91 5.56
N LEU A 129 16.13 4.47 5.18
CA LEU A 129 16.05 5.68 4.37
C LEU A 129 15.24 6.71 5.16
N PRO A 130 15.90 7.66 5.87
CA PRO A 130 15.20 8.73 6.56
C PRO A 130 14.40 9.57 5.57
N ASN A 131 13.12 9.77 5.82
CA ASN A 131 12.23 10.54 4.94
C ASN A 131 12.76 11.95 4.67
N SER A 132 13.44 12.54 5.65
CA SER A 132 14.03 13.89 5.56
C SER A 132 15.13 14.04 4.50
N HIS A 133 15.69 12.93 4.03
CA HIS A 133 16.75 12.93 3.00
C HIS A 133 16.24 12.55 1.60
N LEU A 134 14.94 12.27 1.47
CA LEU A 134 14.33 11.91 0.20
C LEU A 134 13.45 13.07 -0.28
N ASP A 135 13.61 13.41 -1.55
CA ASP A 135 12.64 14.26 -2.24
C ASP A 135 11.37 13.43 -2.50
N LEU A 136 10.41 13.50 -1.56
CA LEU A 136 9.18 12.73 -1.60
C LEU A 136 8.03 13.58 -2.10
N LYS A 137 7.31 13.08 -3.08
CA LYS A 137 6.07 13.64 -3.58
C LYS A 137 4.89 12.73 -3.19
N ASN A 138 3.92 13.29 -2.51
CA ASN A 138 2.65 12.61 -2.27
C ASN A 138 1.79 12.63 -3.52
N GLY A 139 1.10 11.53 -3.75
CA GLY A 139 0.15 11.44 -4.85
C GLY A 139 -1.21 12.10 -4.55
N PRO A 140 -2.07 12.19 -5.54
CA PRO A 140 -3.43 12.66 -5.35
C PRO A 140 -4.16 11.81 -4.31
N ASN A 141 -4.98 12.45 -3.49
CA ASN A 141 -5.74 11.82 -2.40
C ASN A 141 -4.89 11.14 -1.29
N HIS A 142 -3.60 11.47 -1.19
CA HIS A 142 -2.72 10.91 -0.17
C HIS A 142 -3.28 11.12 1.24
N ASP A 143 -3.60 12.35 1.60
CA ASP A 143 -4.05 12.68 2.95
C ASP A 143 -5.41 12.04 3.29
N GLN A 144 -6.31 11.96 2.30
CA GLN A 144 -7.58 11.26 2.46
C GLN A 144 -7.36 9.75 2.69
N ARG A 145 -6.42 9.12 1.96
CA ARG A 145 -6.11 7.71 2.10
C ARG A 145 -5.47 7.41 3.44
N GLU A 146 -4.52 8.23 3.88
CA GLU A 146 -3.91 8.12 5.21
C GLU A 146 -4.97 8.22 6.31
N MET A 147 -5.88 9.19 6.19
CA MET A 147 -6.98 9.34 7.13
C MET A 147 -7.89 8.11 7.18
N ILE A 148 -8.26 7.54 6.03
CA ILE A 148 -9.08 6.32 5.97
C ILE A 148 -8.34 5.14 6.61
N ASN A 149 -7.04 4.99 6.36
CA ASN A 149 -6.24 3.93 6.97
C ASN A 149 -6.19 4.09 8.50
N MET A 150 -5.95 5.30 9.00
CA MET A 150 -5.98 5.58 10.44
C MET A 150 -7.35 5.26 11.06
N LEU A 151 -8.44 5.61 10.38
CA LEU A 151 -9.79 5.30 10.84
C LEU A 151 -10.04 3.79 10.86
N ASN A 152 -9.59 3.05 9.87
CA ASN A 152 -9.66 1.59 9.83
C ASN A 152 -8.91 0.95 11.01
N ASP A 153 -7.69 1.41 11.27
CA ASP A 153 -6.87 0.88 12.37
C ASP A 153 -7.49 1.16 13.72
N CYS A 154 -8.08 2.35 13.91
CA CYS A 154 -8.70 2.73 15.18
C CYS A 154 -10.01 1.99 15.49
N PHE A 155 -10.82 1.69 14.47
CA PHE A 155 -12.20 1.24 14.70
C PHE A 155 -12.48 -0.21 14.31
N MET A 156 -11.78 -0.73 13.33
CA MET A 156 -12.07 -2.05 12.78
C MET A 156 -11.14 -3.15 13.25
N GLY A 157 -10.06 -2.79 13.95
CA GLY A 157 -9.16 -3.74 14.58
C GLY A 157 -8.77 -4.90 13.66
N ASN A 158 -8.13 -4.63 12.55
CA ASN A 158 -7.69 -5.63 11.56
C ASN A 158 -8.81 -6.52 10.96
N LYS A 159 -10.09 -6.16 11.12
CA LYS A 159 -11.16 -6.85 10.43
C LYS A 159 -11.13 -6.45 8.95
N HIS A 160 -10.55 -7.32 8.17
CA HIS A 160 -10.19 -7.14 6.78
C HIS A 160 -11.42 -6.87 5.91
N GLN A 161 -11.62 -5.63 5.58
CA GLN A 161 -12.53 -5.28 4.51
C GLN A 161 -11.71 -5.05 3.25
N SER A 162 -12.12 -5.71 2.18
CA SER A 162 -11.48 -5.59 0.87
C SER A 162 -11.63 -4.17 0.33
N ILE A 163 -10.55 -3.41 0.31
CA ILE A 163 -10.53 -2.08 -0.28
C ILE A 163 -10.16 -2.21 -1.77
N PRO A 164 -11.01 -1.77 -2.71
CA PRO A 164 -10.65 -1.75 -4.11
C PRO A 164 -9.55 -0.72 -4.35
N ILE A 165 -8.53 -1.10 -5.11
CA ILE A 165 -7.57 -0.14 -5.66
C ILE A 165 -8.05 0.26 -7.05
N ASP A 166 -8.38 1.53 -7.21
CA ASP A 166 -8.64 2.13 -8.51
C ASP A 166 -7.51 3.12 -8.80
N LEU A 167 -6.59 2.75 -9.67
CA LEU A 167 -5.43 3.56 -9.97
C LEU A 167 -5.73 4.58 -11.05
N GLN A 168 -5.35 5.83 -10.78
CA GLN A 168 -5.28 6.86 -11.81
C GLN A 168 -3.84 6.94 -12.31
N PHE A 169 -3.68 6.85 -13.61
CA PHE A 169 -2.41 7.08 -14.30
C PHE A 169 -2.39 8.50 -14.84
N ASP A 170 -1.29 9.19 -14.65
CA ASP A 170 -1.04 10.43 -15.36
C ASP A 170 -0.34 10.19 -16.70
N ALA A 171 -0.16 11.26 -17.47
CA ALA A 171 0.42 11.20 -18.80
C ALA A 171 1.89 10.74 -18.81
N ASP A 172 2.59 10.85 -17.69
CA ASP A 172 4.00 10.46 -17.57
C ASP A 172 4.16 8.98 -17.20
N GLY A 173 3.06 8.24 -17.07
CA GLY A 173 3.04 6.79 -16.88
C GLY A 173 3.41 6.32 -15.49
N PHE A 174 3.35 7.17 -14.50
CA PHE A 174 3.38 6.76 -13.11
C PHE A 174 2.09 7.16 -12.44
N THR A 175 1.71 6.32 -11.52
CA THR A 175 0.52 6.59 -10.76
C THR A 175 0.81 6.57 -9.33
N VAL A 176 -0.07 7.16 -8.62
CA VAL A 176 0.19 7.29 -7.26
C VAL A 176 -1.03 6.92 -6.51
N LEU A 177 -1.76 6.71 -6.12
CA LEU A 177 -2.78 6.31 -5.17
C LEU A 177 -4.08 5.83 -5.81
N PRO A 178 -4.70 4.89 -5.16
CA PRO A 178 -6.03 4.47 -5.56
C PRO A 178 -7.02 5.62 -5.40
N LYS A 179 -7.95 5.68 -6.33
CA LYS A 179 -9.11 6.54 -6.21
C LYS A 179 -9.92 6.11 -4.98
N LEU A 180 -10.31 7.08 -4.17
CA LEU A 180 -11.21 6.82 -3.06
C LEU A 180 -12.61 6.51 -3.59
N LEU A 181 -12.93 5.22 -3.64
CA LEU A 181 -14.30 4.80 -3.80
C LEU A 181 -14.89 4.64 -2.40
N LYS A 182 -15.97 5.31 -2.11
CA LYS A 182 -16.75 5.06 -0.89
C LYS A 182 -17.39 3.69 -1.04
N THR A 183 -16.74 2.67 -0.51
CA THR A 183 -17.30 1.33 -0.46
C THR A 183 -18.41 1.27 0.58
N LYS A 184 -19.27 0.26 0.50
CA LYS A 184 -20.30 0.02 1.55
C LYS A 184 -19.65 -0.09 2.93
N ALA A 185 -18.46 -0.62 3.01
CA ALA A 185 -17.69 -0.76 4.22
C ALA A 185 -17.18 0.58 4.76
N GLU A 186 -16.65 1.43 3.90
CA GLU A 186 -16.23 2.79 4.26
C GLU A 186 -17.44 3.62 4.76
N MET A 187 -18.59 3.47 4.11
CA MET A 187 -19.82 4.12 4.56
C MET A 187 -20.28 3.64 5.93
N GLN A 188 -20.14 2.34 6.23
CA GLN A 188 -20.45 1.81 7.57
C GLN A 188 -19.45 2.35 8.62
N GLN A 189 -18.17 2.44 8.30
CA GLN A 189 -17.17 3.02 9.19
C GLN A 189 -17.46 4.49 9.48
N ILE A 190 -17.80 5.26 8.46
CA ILE A 190 -18.20 6.66 8.61
C ILE A 190 -19.42 6.78 9.54
N ALA A 191 -20.42 5.91 9.39
CA ALA A 191 -21.58 5.88 10.26
C ALA A 191 -21.21 5.56 11.71
N MET A 192 -20.39 4.52 11.94
CA MET A 192 -19.89 4.17 13.28
C MET A 192 -19.08 5.30 13.92
N LEU A 193 -18.28 6.03 13.14
CA LEU A 193 -17.53 7.19 13.60
C LEU A 193 -18.45 8.35 14.02
N LYS A 194 -19.49 8.60 13.26
CA LYS A 194 -20.51 9.60 13.61
C LYS A 194 -21.20 9.25 14.92
N GLU A 195 -21.49 7.98 15.17
CA GLU A 195 -22.06 7.50 16.43
C GLU A 195 -21.06 7.59 17.59
N ALA A 196 -19.79 7.24 17.37
CA ALA A 196 -18.74 7.33 18.38
C ALA A 196 -18.36 8.77 18.76
N LYS A 197 -18.70 9.75 17.93
CA LYS A 197 -18.50 11.19 18.16
C LYS A 197 -19.06 11.64 19.51
N HIS A 198 -20.10 10.99 20.00
CA HIS A 198 -20.72 11.34 21.28
C HIS A 198 -19.98 10.81 22.52
N HIS A 199 -18.96 9.95 22.35
CA HIS A 199 -18.39 9.22 23.47
C HIS A 199 -16.88 9.44 23.72
N ASN A 200 -16.13 10.10 22.81
CA ASN A 200 -14.68 10.20 22.99
C ASN A 200 -14.02 11.43 22.33
N LEU A 201 -13.46 12.33 23.16
CA LEU A 201 -12.78 13.56 22.73
C LEU A 201 -11.53 13.35 21.86
N GLY A 202 -10.82 12.22 21.97
CA GLY A 202 -9.65 11.89 21.14
C GLY A 202 -10.05 11.67 19.69
N TYR A 203 -11.20 11.10 19.45
CA TYR A 203 -11.74 10.87 18.12
C TYR A 203 -12.30 12.14 17.47
N LEU A 204 -12.69 13.15 18.25
CA LEU A 204 -13.19 14.43 17.73
C LEU A 204 -12.16 15.11 16.82
N LYS A 205 -10.87 15.10 17.19
CA LYS A 205 -9.80 15.68 16.36
C LYS A 205 -9.64 14.91 15.03
N LEU A 206 -9.71 13.59 15.11
CA LEU A 206 -9.59 12.71 13.94
C LEU A 206 -10.78 12.92 12.98
N LEU A 207 -12.00 13.00 13.52
CA LEU A 207 -13.23 13.27 12.79
C LEU A 207 -13.21 14.63 12.10
N THR A 208 -12.82 15.69 12.82
CA THR A 208 -12.70 17.04 12.26
C THR A 208 -11.68 17.08 11.12
N SER A 209 -10.56 16.37 11.27
CA SER A 209 -9.57 16.26 10.20
C SER A 209 -10.12 15.49 9.01
N ALA A 210 -10.87 14.42 9.22
CA ALA A 210 -11.49 13.63 8.15
C ALA A 210 -12.58 14.43 7.40
N GLU A 211 -13.36 15.24 8.12
CA GLU A 211 -14.35 16.17 7.53
C GLU A 211 -13.64 17.22 6.65
N ASN A 212 -12.56 17.83 7.16
CA ASN A 212 -11.79 18.85 6.42
C ASN A 212 -11.13 18.29 5.15
N LEU A 213 -10.80 17.01 5.15
CA LEU A 213 -10.26 16.31 3.97
C LEU A 213 -11.34 15.76 3.02
N GLY A 214 -12.63 15.99 3.31
CA GLY A 214 -13.74 15.49 2.50
C GLY A 214 -13.91 13.97 2.54
N VAL A 215 -13.38 13.31 3.57
CA VAL A 215 -13.54 11.87 3.80
C VAL A 215 -14.89 11.55 4.43
N LEU A 216 -15.36 12.45 5.28
CA LEU A 216 -16.68 12.43 5.89
C LEU A 216 -17.56 13.50 5.25
N VAL A 217 -18.72 13.13 4.79
CA VAL A 217 -19.74 14.01 4.23
C VAL A 217 -20.92 14.11 5.18
#